data_89d6be168cf451fec4e14353940d9ff1
#
_entry.id   89d6be168cf451fec4e14353940d9ff1
#
_cell.length_a   1.000
_cell.length_b   1.000
_cell.length_c   1.000
_cell.angle_alpha   90.00
_cell.angle_beta   90.00
_cell.angle_gamma   90.00
#
_symmetry.space_group_name_H-M   'P 1'
#
loop_
_entity.id
_entity.type
_entity.pdbx_description
1 polymer ?
#
loop_
_entity_poly.entity_id
_entity_poly.type
_entity_poly.pdbx_seq_one_letter_code
_entity_poly.pdbx_strand_id
1 'polypeptide(L)'
;MIRLATSSVCLLFIMALTANCFAQNVPPTMFATPKPFVEMPKESPPPAAPAPGDCPATFLPPIAVINPWSGAMEFGINGANGNSDNFNFRWGIGLRRKTDDNIFTFDTQYNLASQDDIRTQNRLFSITREEWYFRGTPWGVFVDGTFEYDEFRAFDFRVASHAGLTYKFIDNIQTIFKGRAGAGASREFGGPNDDWIPELIFGLDFEHKFSDSTKVFTSADYIPNINNFSDYRLQIQAGFETMLSKEYNMALKIGVQDLFDSTPEGRKSNDLFYFVSLIWKF
;
A
#
# COMPACT_ATOMS: atom_id res chain seq x y z
N MET A 1 16.42 34.55 28.92
CA MET A 1 17.19 33.66 28.05
C MET A 1 16.19 32.79 27.32
N ILE A 2 15.87 33.17 26.10
CA ILE A 2 14.87 32.52 25.22
C ILE A 2 15.63 31.43 24.50
N ARG A 3 15.31 30.15 24.78
CA ARG A 3 15.81 29.03 23.97
C ARG A 3 14.83 28.82 22.82
N LEU A 4 15.28 29.09 21.61
CA LEU A 4 14.60 28.72 20.38
C LEU A 4 14.51 27.19 20.31
N ALA A 5 13.30 26.70 20.24
CA ALA A 5 13.01 25.33 19.85
C ALA A 5 13.31 25.21 18.35
N THR A 6 14.27 24.36 18.02
CA THR A 6 14.53 23.95 16.64
C THR A 6 13.41 23.03 16.19
N SER A 7 12.48 23.56 15.43
CA SER A 7 11.46 22.81 14.71
C SER A 7 12.16 21.87 13.72
N SER A 8 12.01 20.57 13.93
CA SER A 8 12.31 19.56 12.92
C SER A 8 11.43 19.82 11.72
N VAL A 9 12.07 20.24 10.64
CA VAL A 9 11.45 20.44 9.34
C VAL A 9 11.04 19.07 8.84
N CYS A 10 9.74 18.81 8.93
CA CYS A 10 9.09 17.72 8.22
C CYS A 10 9.28 18.01 6.72
N LEU A 11 10.21 17.30 6.09
CA LEU A 11 10.48 17.44 4.66
C LEU A 11 9.29 16.81 3.90
N LEU A 12 8.26 17.61 3.70
CA LEU A 12 7.20 17.32 2.75
C LEU A 12 7.84 17.38 1.36
N PHE A 13 8.18 16.22 0.80
CA PHE A 13 8.48 16.08 -0.62
C PHE A 13 7.18 16.28 -1.39
N ILE A 14 6.77 17.53 -1.57
CA ILE A 14 5.82 17.93 -2.60
C ILE A 14 6.62 17.87 -3.90
N MET A 15 6.54 16.75 -4.62
CA MET A 15 6.87 16.74 -6.03
C MET A 15 5.84 17.62 -6.75
N ALA A 16 6.20 18.86 -6.99
CA ALA A 16 5.54 19.69 -7.96
C ALA A 16 5.77 19.05 -9.35
N LEU A 17 4.79 18.29 -9.80
CA LEU A 17 4.68 17.94 -11.22
C LEU A 17 4.40 19.23 -11.98
N THR A 18 5.44 19.87 -12.48
CA THR A 18 5.31 20.85 -13.55
C THR A 18 4.84 20.12 -14.80
N ALA A 19 3.56 20.19 -15.07
CA ALA A 19 3.00 19.81 -16.36
C ALA A 19 3.54 20.78 -17.42
N ASN A 20 4.63 20.38 -18.09
CA ASN A 20 5.04 21.02 -19.33
C ASN A 20 4.00 20.65 -20.40
N CYS A 21 3.07 21.56 -20.63
CA CYS A 21 2.22 21.58 -21.81
C CYS A 21 3.12 21.79 -23.04
N PHE A 22 3.56 20.72 -23.69
CA PHE A 22 4.06 20.79 -25.05
C PHE A 22 2.85 20.99 -25.96
N ALA A 23 2.63 22.23 -26.37
CA ALA A 23 1.81 22.56 -27.52
C ALA A 23 2.51 22.01 -28.76
N GLN A 24 2.08 20.84 -29.23
CA GLN A 24 2.47 20.35 -30.54
C GLN A 24 1.71 21.14 -31.59
N ASN A 25 2.43 21.93 -32.39
CA ASN A 25 1.97 22.52 -33.64
C ASN A 25 1.53 21.40 -34.58
N VAL A 26 0.22 21.25 -34.76
CA VAL A 26 -0.34 20.41 -35.81
C VAL A 26 -0.33 21.22 -37.11
N PRO A 27 0.37 20.80 -38.18
CA PRO A 27 0.30 21.47 -39.45
C PRO A 27 -1.11 21.30 -40.08
N PRO A 28 -1.63 22.30 -40.80
CA PRO A 28 -2.96 22.20 -41.39
C PRO A 28 -2.95 21.10 -42.46
N THR A 29 -3.75 20.06 -42.26
CA THR A 29 -3.98 19.01 -43.25
C THR A 29 -4.76 19.59 -44.40
N MET A 30 -4.14 19.63 -45.59
CA MET A 30 -4.78 19.89 -46.85
C MET A 30 -5.96 18.95 -47.06
N PHE A 31 -7.05 19.53 -47.53
CA PHE A 31 -8.23 18.80 -47.98
C PHE A 31 -7.84 17.76 -49.02
N ALA A 32 -7.94 16.48 -48.67
CA ALA A 32 -7.79 15.41 -49.64
C ALA A 32 -9.07 15.33 -50.48
N THR A 33 -8.90 15.42 -51.78
CA THR A 33 -9.95 15.19 -52.79
C THR A 33 -10.54 13.80 -52.63
N PRO A 34 -11.87 13.60 -52.75
CA PRO A 34 -12.49 12.29 -52.64
C PRO A 34 -11.99 11.36 -53.74
N LYS A 35 -11.51 10.19 -53.39
CA LYS A 35 -11.16 9.13 -54.35
C LYS A 35 -12.42 8.61 -55.06
N PRO A 36 -12.35 8.26 -56.36
CA PRO A 36 -13.47 7.70 -57.07
C PRO A 36 -13.88 6.36 -56.46
N PHE A 37 -15.18 6.11 -56.46
CA PHE A 37 -15.86 4.90 -55.97
C PHE A 37 -15.28 3.67 -56.71
N VAL A 38 -14.56 2.81 -55.99
CA VAL A 38 -14.13 1.51 -56.49
C VAL A 38 -15.27 0.53 -56.28
N GLU A 39 -15.82 -0.03 -57.39
CA GLU A 39 -16.80 -1.10 -57.33
C GLU A 39 -16.24 -2.24 -56.47
N MET A 40 -17.00 -2.60 -55.43
CA MET A 40 -16.69 -3.77 -54.60
C MET A 40 -16.82 -5.04 -55.44
N PRO A 41 -15.90 -6.01 -55.33
CA PRO A 41 -16.03 -7.29 -55.95
C PRO A 41 -17.30 -7.97 -55.45
N LYS A 42 -18.10 -8.59 -56.35
CA LYS A 42 -19.28 -9.39 -56.00
C LYS A 42 -18.87 -10.45 -54.99
N GLU A 43 -19.43 -10.34 -53.78
CA GLU A 43 -19.31 -11.33 -52.73
C GLU A 43 -19.74 -12.70 -53.25
N SER A 44 -18.88 -13.70 -53.14
CA SER A 44 -19.21 -15.08 -53.42
C SER A 44 -20.28 -15.53 -52.38
N PRO A 45 -21.26 -16.35 -52.79
CA PRO A 45 -22.30 -16.81 -51.86
C PRO A 45 -21.68 -17.49 -50.64
N PRO A 46 -22.24 -17.28 -49.44
CA PRO A 46 -21.69 -17.87 -48.24
C PRO A 46 -21.70 -19.39 -48.35
N PRO A 47 -20.66 -20.08 -47.83
CA PRO A 47 -20.62 -21.54 -47.82
C PRO A 47 -21.87 -22.10 -47.12
N ALA A 48 -22.42 -23.20 -47.67
CA ALA A 48 -23.60 -23.86 -47.14
C ALA A 48 -23.41 -24.17 -45.65
N ALA A 49 -24.43 -23.90 -44.83
CA ALA A 49 -24.43 -24.22 -43.43
C ALA A 49 -24.13 -25.72 -43.20
N PRO A 50 -23.24 -26.06 -42.28
CA PRO A 50 -22.91 -27.46 -41.97
C PRO A 50 -24.17 -28.19 -41.49
N ALA A 51 -24.31 -29.47 -41.92
CA ALA A 51 -25.42 -30.32 -41.56
C ALA A 51 -25.58 -30.46 -40.03
N PRO A 52 -26.78 -30.58 -39.47
CA PRO A 52 -26.99 -30.73 -38.04
C PRO A 52 -26.43 -32.08 -37.55
N GLY A 53 -25.27 -32.09 -36.99
CA GLY A 53 -24.54 -33.27 -36.51
C GLY A 53 -23.02 -33.08 -36.36
N ASP A 54 -22.42 -32.14 -37.07
CA ASP A 54 -21.01 -31.87 -37.07
C ASP A 54 -20.63 -30.60 -36.26
N CYS A 55 -21.20 -30.45 -35.07
CA CYS A 55 -20.63 -29.53 -34.09
C CYS A 55 -19.36 -30.17 -33.53
N PRO A 56 -18.15 -29.74 -33.90
CA PRO A 56 -16.98 -30.11 -33.12
C PRO A 56 -17.25 -29.70 -31.69
N ALA A 57 -17.12 -30.64 -30.75
CA ALA A 57 -17.16 -30.33 -29.34
C ALA A 57 -16.21 -29.12 -29.12
N THR A 58 -16.80 -27.94 -28.92
CA THR A 58 -16.04 -26.73 -28.62
C THR A 58 -15.39 -27.03 -27.27
N PHE A 59 -14.14 -27.46 -27.29
CA PHE A 59 -13.30 -27.44 -26.13
C PHE A 59 -13.20 -25.96 -25.77
N LEU A 60 -14.06 -25.52 -24.86
CA LEU A 60 -13.85 -24.27 -24.19
C LEU A 60 -12.44 -24.39 -23.56
N PRO A 61 -11.53 -23.48 -23.88
CA PRO A 61 -10.24 -23.50 -23.18
C PRO A 61 -10.53 -23.54 -21.69
N PRO A 62 -9.77 -24.34 -20.90
CA PRO A 62 -9.99 -24.36 -19.46
C PRO A 62 -9.98 -22.92 -19.00
N ILE A 63 -11.06 -22.49 -18.34
CA ILE A 63 -11.13 -21.17 -17.71
C ILE A 63 -9.89 -21.14 -16.81
N ALA A 64 -8.91 -20.33 -17.18
CA ALA A 64 -7.74 -20.13 -16.35
C ALA A 64 -8.28 -19.60 -15.02
N VAL A 65 -8.27 -20.43 -14.00
CA VAL A 65 -8.62 -20.01 -12.63
C VAL A 65 -7.48 -19.06 -12.21
N ILE A 66 -7.69 -17.77 -12.47
CA ILE A 66 -6.76 -16.75 -12.03
C ILE A 66 -6.84 -16.79 -10.51
N ASN A 67 -5.75 -17.22 -9.88
CA ASN A 67 -5.66 -17.19 -8.41
C ASN A 67 -5.76 -15.72 -7.97
N PRO A 68 -6.81 -15.30 -7.25
CA PRO A 68 -6.98 -13.92 -6.82
C PRO A 68 -6.01 -13.54 -5.70
N TRP A 69 -5.31 -14.52 -5.14
CA TRP A 69 -4.37 -14.34 -4.04
C TRP A 69 -2.96 -14.07 -4.54
N SER A 70 -2.29 -13.18 -3.87
CA SER A 70 -0.86 -12.93 -3.97
C SER A 70 -0.29 -12.73 -2.57
N GLY A 71 0.95 -13.13 -2.36
CA GLY A 71 1.59 -13.00 -1.07
C GLY A 71 3.05 -12.57 -1.21
N ALA A 72 3.61 -12.12 -0.10
CA ALA A 72 5.01 -11.80 0.02
C ALA A 72 5.51 -12.08 1.42
N MET A 73 6.72 -12.61 1.53
CA MET A 73 7.47 -12.70 2.78
C MET A 73 8.64 -11.72 2.72
N GLU A 74 8.86 -11.02 3.82
CA GLU A 74 9.91 -10.02 3.98
C GLU A 74 10.88 -10.47 5.06
N PHE A 75 12.19 -10.39 4.79
CA PHE A 75 13.26 -10.69 5.74
C PHE A 75 14.35 -9.64 5.67
N GLY A 76 14.76 -9.14 6.82
CA GLY A 76 15.88 -8.23 6.97
C GLY A 76 16.70 -8.61 8.19
N ILE A 77 18.01 -8.66 8.05
CA ILE A 77 18.93 -8.90 9.15
C ILE A 77 20.16 -8.04 8.96
N ASN A 78 20.61 -7.39 10.01
CA ASN A 78 21.90 -6.75 10.06
C ASN A 78 22.47 -6.83 11.48
N GLY A 79 23.77 -6.69 11.61
CA GLY A 79 24.44 -6.72 12.91
C GLY A 79 25.91 -6.36 12.77
N ALA A 80 26.51 -6.03 13.89
CA ALA A 80 27.94 -5.84 14.06
C ALA A 80 28.38 -6.44 15.40
N ASN A 81 29.61 -6.91 15.46
CA ASN A 81 30.21 -7.42 16.67
C ASN A 81 31.63 -6.85 16.79
N GLY A 82 31.99 -6.28 17.97
CA GLY A 82 33.29 -5.65 18.19
C GLY A 82 33.25 -4.59 19.28
N ASN A 83 33.62 -3.36 18.94
CA ASN A 83 33.58 -2.25 19.90
C ASN A 83 32.14 -1.82 20.27
N SER A 84 31.17 -2.24 19.50
CA SER A 84 29.73 -2.09 19.75
C SER A 84 29.06 -3.31 19.13
N ASP A 85 28.29 -4.01 19.93
CA ASP A 85 27.53 -5.17 19.47
C ASP A 85 26.10 -4.72 19.17
N ASN A 86 25.66 -4.91 17.92
CA ASN A 86 24.27 -4.66 17.57
C ASN A 86 23.71 -5.79 16.71
N PHE A 87 22.41 -6.03 16.88
CA PHE A 87 21.66 -7.01 16.10
C PHE A 87 20.29 -6.42 15.79
N ASN A 88 19.88 -6.51 14.52
CA ASN A 88 18.56 -6.13 14.08
C ASN A 88 17.98 -7.22 13.20
N PHE A 89 16.76 -7.61 13.49
CA PHE A 89 16.01 -8.60 12.75
C PHE A 89 14.63 -8.08 12.43
N ARG A 90 14.22 -8.24 11.19
CA ARG A 90 12.88 -7.89 10.70
C ARG A 90 12.34 -9.03 9.86
N TRP A 91 11.08 -9.38 10.08
CA TRP A 91 10.35 -10.23 9.16
C TRP A 91 8.92 -9.70 8.98
N GLY A 92 8.31 -10.09 7.87
CA GLY A 92 6.92 -9.73 7.57
C GLY A 92 6.28 -10.72 6.62
N ILE A 93 4.96 -10.76 6.65
CA ILE A 93 4.11 -11.49 5.72
C ILE A 93 3.01 -10.55 5.26
N GLY A 94 2.88 -10.42 3.95
CA GLY A 94 1.77 -9.73 3.31
C GLY A 94 0.95 -10.72 2.49
N LEU A 95 -0.36 -10.66 2.61
CA LEU A 95 -1.32 -11.42 1.80
C LEU A 95 -2.32 -10.45 1.19
N ARG A 96 -2.60 -10.61 -0.09
CA ARG A 96 -3.58 -9.80 -0.80
C ARG A 96 -4.46 -10.68 -1.66
N ARG A 97 -5.78 -10.50 -1.54
CA ARG A 97 -6.75 -11.04 -2.48
C ARG A 97 -7.38 -9.87 -3.23
N LYS A 98 -7.35 -9.93 -4.54
CA LYS A 98 -7.99 -8.93 -5.38
C LYS A 98 -9.00 -9.61 -6.30
N THR A 99 -10.24 -9.17 -6.21
CA THR A 99 -11.32 -9.50 -7.13
C THR A 99 -11.78 -8.23 -7.85
N ASP A 100 -12.81 -8.31 -8.69
CA ASP A 100 -13.34 -7.15 -9.43
C ASP A 100 -13.86 -6.06 -8.50
N ASP A 101 -14.51 -6.45 -7.39
CA ASP A 101 -15.23 -5.53 -6.51
C ASP A 101 -14.62 -5.45 -5.09
N ASN A 102 -13.61 -6.27 -4.79
CA ASN A 102 -13.15 -6.46 -3.42
C ASN A 102 -11.62 -6.60 -3.36
N ILE A 103 -11.01 -5.98 -2.36
CA ILE A 103 -9.59 -6.12 -2.04
C ILE A 103 -9.45 -6.43 -0.56
N PHE A 104 -8.98 -7.65 -0.27
CA PHE A 104 -8.54 -8.03 1.06
C PHE A 104 -7.03 -7.85 1.16
N THR A 105 -6.55 -7.30 2.26
CA THR A 105 -5.13 -7.12 2.57
C THR A 105 -4.89 -7.55 4.01
N PHE A 106 -3.86 -8.35 4.23
CA PHE A 106 -3.33 -8.69 5.53
C PHE A 106 -1.82 -8.47 5.50
N ASP A 107 -1.31 -7.63 6.39
CA ASP A 107 0.10 -7.38 6.55
C ASP A 107 0.48 -7.53 8.02
N THR A 108 1.56 -8.26 8.28
CA THR A 108 2.16 -8.37 9.62
C THR A 108 3.66 -8.15 9.53
N GLN A 109 4.21 -7.46 10.52
CA GLN A 109 5.62 -7.13 10.61
C GLN A 109 6.08 -7.30 12.05
N TYR A 110 7.24 -7.94 12.20
CA TYR A 110 7.92 -8.07 13.48
C TYR A 110 9.32 -7.47 13.37
N ASN A 111 9.69 -6.68 14.35
CA ASN A 111 10.99 -6.03 14.44
C ASN A 111 11.60 -6.31 15.81
N LEU A 112 12.83 -6.81 15.82
CA LEU A 112 13.63 -7.04 17.00
C LEU A 112 14.97 -6.34 16.83
N ALA A 113 15.40 -5.57 17.83
CA ALA A 113 16.74 -4.99 17.86
C ALA A 113 17.35 -5.09 19.24
N SER A 114 18.67 -5.25 19.28
CA SER A 114 19.46 -5.19 20.50
C SER A 114 20.74 -4.42 20.24
N GLN A 115 21.25 -3.76 21.28
CA GLN A 115 22.53 -3.08 21.30
C GLN A 115 23.23 -3.40 22.63
N ASP A 116 24.47 -3.88 22.58
CA ASP A 116 25.27 -4.28 23.74
C ASP A 116 24.48 -5.20 24.69
N ASP A 117 23.87 -6.25 24.15
CA ASP A 117 22.99 -7.24 24.80
C ASP A 117 21.70 -6.66 25.41
N ILE A 118 21.44 -5.38 25.25
CA ILE A 118 20.21 -4.73 25.72
C ILE A 118 19.22 -4.67 24.56
N ARG A 119 18.02 -5.21 24.76
CA ARG A 119 16.94 -5.10 23.78
C ARG A 119 16.51 -3.64 23.63
N THR A 120 16.48 -3.15 22.39
CA THR A 120 16.12 -1.77 22.05
C THR A 120 14.84 -1.67 21.21
N GLN A 121 14.42 -2.80 20.59
CA GLN A 121 13.17 -2.91 19.87
C GLN A 121 12.63 -4.34 19.98
N ASN A 122 11.33 -4.46 20.22
CA ASN A 122 10.58 -5.72 20.15
C ASN A 122 9.12 -5.38 19.87
N ARG A 123 8.77 -5.36 18.58
CA ARG A 123 7.47 -4.87 18.13
C ARG A 123 6.87 -5.79 17.09
N LEU A 124 5.59 -6.13 17.27
CA LEU A 124 4.74 -6.79 16.30
C LEU A 124 3.61 -5.84 15.91
N PHE A 125 3.41 -5.65 14.63
CA PHE A 125 2.28 -4.89 14.10
C PHE A 125 1.59 -5.72 13.02
N SER A 126 0.25 -5.83 13.11
CA SER A 126 -0.57 -6.51 12.12
C SER A 126 -1.74 -5.64 11.74
N ILE A 127 -2.06 -5.61 10.45
CA ILE A 127 -3.24 -4.96 9.90
C ILE A 127 -3.99 -5.92 8.98
N THR A 128 -5.30 -5.97 9.15
CA THR A 128 -6.22 -6.64 8.23
C THR A 128 -7.16 -5.58 7.70
N ARG A 129 -7.33 -5.51 6.39
CA ARG A 129 -8.24 -4.56 5.74
C ARG A 129 -9.01 -5.24 4.63
N GLU A 130 -10.31 -4.97 4.58
CA GLU A 130 -11.21 -5.37 3.52
C GLU A 130 -11.81 -4.11 2.90
N GLU A 131 -11.70 -3.97 1.58
CA GLU A 131 -12.25 -2.85 0.80
C GLU A 131 -13.24 -3.39 -0.23
N TRP A 132 -14.47 -2.85 -0.27
CA TRP A 132 -15.50 -3.18 -1.26
C TRP A 132 -15.77 -1.95 -2.12
N TYR A 133 -15.60 -2.09 -3.43
CA TYR A 133 -15.79 -0.99 -4.39
C TYR A 133 -17.12 -1.11 -5.12
N PHE A 134 -17.80 0.02 -5.27
CA PHE A 134 -19.05 0.08 -6.01
C PHE A 134 -18.77 0.09 -7.51
N ARG A 135 -19.40 -0.83 -8.25
CA ARG A 135 -19.17 -1.01 -9.70
C ARG A 135 -19.37 0.28 -10.48
N GLY A 136 -18.43 0.59 -11.36
CA GLY A 136 -18.48 1.78 -12.22
C GLY A 136 -18.24 3.10 -11.52
N THR A 137 -17.81 3.06 -10.26
CA THR A 137 -17.49 4.28 -9.48
C THR A 137 -16.11 4.16 -8.83
N PRO A 138 -15.44 5.28 -8.51
CA PRO A 138 -14.21 5.26 -7.74
C PRO A 138 -14.44 5.08 -6.23
N TRP A 139 -15.67 5.04 -5.76
CA TRP A 139 -16.04 4.92 -4.37
C TRP A 139 -16.09 3.48 -3.89
N GLY A 140 -15.76 3.30 -2.62
CA GLY A 140 -15.92 2.05 -1.90
C GLY A 140 -16.08 2.29 -0.41
N VAL A 141 -16.26 1.20 0.32
CA VAL A 141 -16.25 1.17 1.78
C VAL A 141 -15.10 0.30 2.24
N PHE A 142 -14.58 0.55 3.42
CA PHE A 142 -13.56 -0.30 4.03
C PHE A 142 -13.90 -0.61 5.49
N VAL A 143 -13.35 -1.73 5.94
CA VAL A 143 -13.21 -2.08 7.35
C VAL A 143 -11.77 -2.51 7.57
N ASP A 144 -11.15 -2.03 8.62
CA ASP A 144 -9.84 -2.51 9.05
C ASP A 144 -9.81 -2.90 10.52
N GLY A 145 -8.80 -3.71 10.85
CA GLY A 145 -8.45 -4.08 12.20
C GLY A 145 -6.95 -4.08 12.34
N THR A 146 -6.42 -3.51 13.41
CA THR A 146 -5.00 -3.49 13.73
C THR A 146 -4.74 -4.14 15.08
N PHE A 147 -3.58 -4.81 15.16
CA PHE A 147 -3.02 -5.32 16.40
C PHE A 147 -1.57 -4.83 16.50
N GLU A 148 -1.24 -4.22 17.62
CA GLU A 148 0.09 -3.71 17.91
C GLU A 148 0.55 -4.24 19.28
N TYR A 149 1.73 -4.84 19.29
CA TYR A 149 2.50 -5.16 20.48
C TYR A 149 3.84 -4.43 20.39
N ASP A 150 4.22 -3.74 21.45
CA ASP A 150 5.51 -3.07 21.55
C ASP A 150 5.99 -3.03 23.00
N GLU A 151 7.08 -3.78 23.29
CA GLU A 151 7.67 -3.91 24.64
C GLU A 151 8.08 -2.55 25.24
N PHE A 152 8.29 -1.54 24.38
CA PHE A 152 8.78 -0.23 24.78
C PHE A 152 7.68 0.84 24.90
N ARG A 153 6.41 0.45 24.70
CA ARG A 153 5.24 1.29 24.96
C ARG A 153 4.78 1.14 26.41
N ALA A 154 3.87 2.00 26.83
CA ALA A 154 3.29 1.97 28.18
C ALA A 154 2.16 0.95 28.34
N PHE A 155 1.80 0.23 27.28
CA PHE A 155 0.76 -0.80 27.23
C PHE A 155 1.34 -2.14 26.78
N ASP A 156 0.66 -3.25 27.12
CA ASP A 156 1.05 -4.59 26.68
C ASP A 156 0.75 -4.79 25.18
N PHE A 157 -0.47 -4.44 24.77
CA PHE A 157 -0.86 -4.42 23.34
C PHE A 157 -2.03 -3.46 23.10
N ARG A 158 -2.14 -3.01 21.86
CA ARG A 158 -3.24 -2.16 21.37
C ARG A 158 -3.99 -2.88 20.25
N VAL A 159 -5.33 -2.81 20.30
CA VAL A 159 -6.19 -3.18 19.19
C VAL A 159 -6.96 -1.97 18.71
N ALA A 160 -7.18 -1.86 17.41
CA ALA A 160 -8.06 -0.84 16.86
C ALA A 160 -8.85 -1.41 15.69
N SER A 161 -10.03 -0.85 15.43
CA SER A 161 -10.83 -1.18 14.25
C SER A 161 -11.53 0.07 13.76
N HIS A 162 -11.50 0.28 12.44
CA HIS A 162 -12.13 1.41 11.79
C HIS A 162 -12.96 0.95 10.60
N ALA A 163 -13.98 1.72 10.27
CA ALA A 163 -14.78 1.55 9.06
C ALA A 163 -15.10 2.90 8.45
N GLY A 164 -15.24 2.95 7.13
CA GLY A 164 -15.47 4.21 6.45
C GLY A 164 -15.53 4.08 4.94
N LEU A 165 -15.28 5.22 4.29
CA LEU A 165 -15.29 5.35 2.84
C LEU A 165 -13.86 5.34 2.29
N THR A 166 -13.69 4.73 1.13
CA THR A 166 -12.47 4.80 0.33
C THR A 166 -12.79 5.39 -1.05
N TYR A 167 -11.83 6.12 -1.60
CA TYR A 167 -11.95 6.74 -2.91
C TYR A 167 -10.67 6.57 -3.70
N LYS A 168 -10.77 6.09 -4.95
CA LYS A 168 -9.65 5.95 -5.87
C LYS A 168 -9.52 7.23 -6.69
N PHE A 169 -8.53 8.06 -6.37
CA PHE A 169 -8.20 9.26 -7.15
C PHE A 169 -7.59 8.89 -8.50
N ILE A 170 -6.68 7.89 -8.49
CA ILE A 170 -6.03 7.33 -9.67
C ILE A 170 -6.00 5.81 -9.50
N ASP A 171 -6.49 5.08 -10.50
CA ASP A 171 -6.45 3.61 -10.54
C ASP A 171 -6.13 3.18 -11.98
N ASN A 172 -4.85 3.12 -12.30
CA ASN A 172 -4.36 2.64 -13.60
C ASN A 172 -3.20 1.65 -13.41
N ILE A 173 -2.66 1.12 -14.51
CA ILE A 173 -1.62 0.08 -14.49
C ILE A 173 -0.33 0.57 -13.82
N GLN A 174 -0.02 1.86 -13.96
CA GLN A 174 1.23 2.45 -13.45
C GLN A 174 1.06 3.08 -12.08
N THR A 175 -0.10 3.71 -11.81
CA THR A 175 -0.29 4.52 -10.61
C THR A 175 -1.59 4.14 -9.91
N ILE A 176 -1.48 3.90 -8.62
CA ILE A 176 -2.61 3.77 -7.71
C ILE A 176 -2.49 4.89 -6.68
N PHE A 177 -3.53 5.74 -6.60
CA PHE A 177 -3.63 6.74 -5.55
C PHE A 177 -5.03 6.70 -4.98
N LYS A 178 -5.14 6.40 -3.69
CA LYS A 178 -6.42 6.29 -3.00
C LYS A 178 -6.38 6.97 -1.65
N GLY A 179 -7.54 7.43 -1.20
CA GLY A 179 -7.75 7.99 0.11
C GLY A 179 -8.83 7.24 0.86
N ARG A 180 -8.75 7.31 2.18
CA ARG A 180 -9.72 6.73 3.11
C ARG A 180 -10.11 7.75 4.17
N ALA A 181 -11.37 7.72 4.58
CA ALA A 181 -11.86 8.48 5.72
C ALA A 181 -12.89 7.65 6.47
N GLY A 182 -12.76 7.55 7.77
CA GLY A 182 -13.62 6.70 8.58
C GLY A 182 -13.56 7.02 10.06
N ALA A 183 -14.28 6.21 10.81
CA ALA A 183 -14.30 6.28 12.27
C ALA A 183 -14.20 4.87 12.86
N GLY A 184 -13.76 4.80 14.10
CA GLY A 184 -13.59 3.55 14.81
C GLY A 184 -13.25 3.77 16.27
N ALA A 185 -12.59 2.80 16.84
CA ALA A 185 -12.11 2.88 18.21
C ALA A 185 -10.85 2.05 18.38
N SER A 186 -10.01 2.47 19.31
CA SER A 186 -8.88 1.68 19.81
C SER A 186 -8.98 1.44 21.30
N ARG A 187 -8.26 0.42 21.77
CA ARG A 187 -8.08 0.15 23.18
C ARG A 187 -6.67 -0.37 23.43
N GLU A 188 -6.07 0.16 24.48
CA GLU A 188 -4.80 -0.30 25.02
C GLU A 188 -5.06 -1.23 26.21
N PHE A 189 -4.35 -2.33 26.27
CA PHE A 189 -4.45 -3.30 27.35
C PHE A 189 -3.15 -3.30 28.14
N GLY A 190 -3.28 -3.34 29.49
CA GLY A 190 -2.12 -3.31 30.39
C GLY A 190 -1.46 -1.93 30.53
N GLY A 191 -2.04 -0.90 29.95
CA GLY A 191 -1.59 0.49 30.04
C GLY A 191 -2.31 1.29 31.12
N PRO A 192 -1.94 2.56 31.30
CA PRO A 192 -2.59 3.45 32.26
C PRO A 192 -4.02 3.83 31.84
N ASN A 193 -4.35 3.77 30.55
CA ASN A 193 -5.64 4.11 29.97
C ASN A 193 -6.26 2.89 29.27
N ASP A 194 -6.89 2.01 30.02
CA ASP A 194 -7.51 0.77 29.51
C ASP A 194 -8.98 0.97 29.10
N ASP A 195 -9.29 2.10 28.43
CA ASP A 195 -10.61 2.44 27.94
C ASP A 195 -10.68 2.38 26.40
N TRP A 196 -11.90 2.24 25.86
CA TRP A 196 -12.12 2.42 24.44
C TRP A 196 -12.06 3.89 24.03
N ILE A 197 -11.12 4.23 23.15
CA ILE A 197 -10.91 5.57 22.63
C ILE A 197 -11.57 5.65 21.26
N PRO A 198 -12.62 6.49 21.05
CA PRO A 198 -13.20 6.69 19.75
C PRO A 198 -12.26 7.54 18.89
N GLU A 199 -12.03 7.10 17.63
CA GLU A 199 -11.04 7.69 16.73
C GLU A 199 -11.64 7.95 15.34
N LEU A 200 -11.10 8.95 14.65
CA LEU A 200 -11.23 9.06 13.21
C LEU A 200 -9.99 8.46 12.56
N ILE A 201 -10.10 8.13 11.28
CA ILE A 201 -8.97 7.76 10.45
C ILE A 201 -9.04 8.49 9.12
N PHE A 202 -7.92 9.08 8.70
CA PHE A 202 -7.71 9.67 7.38
C PHE A 202 -6.45 9.06 6.80
N GLY A 203 -6.59 8.26 5.75
CA GLY A 203 -5.50 7.53 5.15
C GLY A 203 -5.28 7.89 3.69
N LEU A 204 -4.03 7.87 3.25
CA LEU A 204 -3.62 8.03 1.86
C LEU A 204 -2.67 6.88 1.50
N ASP A 205 -2.91 6.24 0.36
CA ASP A 205 -2.01 5.24 -0.21
C ASP A 205 -1.63 5.65 -1.63
N PHE A 206 -0.36 5.63 -1.91
CA PHE A 206 0.20 5.92 -3.22
C PHE A 206 1.18 4.83 -3.63
N GLU A 207 1.01 4.30 -4.84
CA GLU A 207 1.96 3.38 -5.48
C GLU A 207 2.18 3.84 -6.92
N HIS A 208 3.43 3.92 -7.35
CA HIS A 208 3.78 4.22 -8.74
C HIS A 208 4.84 3.25 -9.24
N LYS A 209 4.56 2.61 -10.38
CA LYS A 209 5.47 1.70 -11.07
C LYS A 209 6.23 2.47 -12.15
N PHE A 210 7.53 2.63 -11.96
CA PHE A 210 8.41 3.17 -13.01
C PHE A 210 8.67 2.17 -14.13
N SER A 211 8.65 0.88 -13.78
CA SER A 211 8.79 -0.23 -14.72
C SER A 211 8.11 -1.49 -14.15
N ASP A 212 8.11 -2.59 -14.91
CA ASP A 212 7.60 -3.89 -14.43
C ASP A 212 8.40 -4.44 -13.25
N SER A 213 9.60 -3.91 -13.02
CA SER A 213 10.50 -4.40 -11.97
C SER A 213 10.61 -3.45 -10.79
N THR A 214 10.17 -2.19 -10.93
CA THR A 214 10.52 -1.14 -9.97
C THR A 214 9.31 -0.28 -9.64
N LYS A 215 9.05 -0.10 -8.36
CA LYS A 215 7.99 0.77 -7.86
C LYS A 215 8.41 1.56 -6.62
N VAL A 216 7.76 2.70 -6.43
CA VAL A 216 7.72 3.42 -5.16
C VAL A 216 6.35 3.25 -4.52
N PHE A 217 6.31 3.32 -3.21
CA PHE A 217 5.07 3.31 -2.45
C PHE A 217 5.17 4.26 -1.26
N THR A 218 4.03 4.82 -0.90
CA THR A 218 3.88 5.66 0.29
C THR A 218 2.50 5.41 0.87
N SER A 219 2.42 5.30 2.19
CA SER A 219 1.17 5.32 2.94
C SER A 219 1.26 6.31 4.09
N ALA A 220 0.17 6.97 4.41
CA ALA A 220 0.08 7.89 5.54
C ALA A 220 -1.30 7.75 6.16
N ASP A 221 -1.35 7.48 7.46
CA ASP A 221 -2.58 7.41 8.25
C ASP A 221 -2.50 8.41 9.40
N TYR A 222 -3.47 9.33 9.47
CA TYR A 222 -3.68 10.27 10.57
C TYR A 222 -4.89 9.81 11.37
N ILE A 223 -4.70 9.56 12.66
CA ILE A 223 -5.68 8.91 13.54
C ILE A 223 -5.87 9.77 14.80
N PRO A 224 -6.78 10.78 14.76
CA PRO A 224 -7.09 11.60 15.91
C PRO A 224 -8.17 10.98 16.80
N ASN A 225 -8.05 11.20 18.12
CA ASN A 225 -9.07 10.92 19.10
C ASN A 225 -10.25 11.92 18.92
N ILE A 226 -11.47 11.41 18.78
CA ILE A 226 -12.68 12.24 18.57
C ILE A 226 -12.94 13.16 19.77
N ASN A 227 -12.65 12.70 20.98
CA ASN A 227 -12.88 13.47 22.21
C ASN A 227 -11.82 14.54 22.45
N ASN A 228 -10.61 14.37 21.86
CA ASN A 228 -9.50 15.30 22.02
C ASN A 228 -8.60 15.28 20.77
N PHE A 229 -8.82 16.17 19.82
CA PHE A 229 -8.05 16.24 18.57
C PHE A 229 -6.55 16.59 18.76
N SER A 230 -6.14 17.01 19.96
CA SER A 230 -4.71 17.17 20.29
C SER A 230 -4.03 15.82 20.58
N ASP A 231 -4.80 14.78 20.82
CA ASP A 231 -4.37 13.40 20.97
C ASP A 231 -4.56 12.69 19.63
N TYR A 232 -3.46 12.41 18.94
CA TYR A 232 -3.47 11.79 17.63
C TYR A 232 -2.23 10.96 17.37
N ARG A 233 -2.36 10.01 16.48
CA ARG A 233 -1.27 9.22 15.93
C ARG A 233 -1.12 9.51 14.44
N LEU A 234 0.13 9.55 13.99
CA LEU A 234 0.48 9.67 12.58
C LEU A 234 1.43 8.53 12.22
N GLN A 235 1.06 7.75 11.22
CA GLN A 235 1.87 6.64 10.72
C GLN A 235 2.18 6.90 9.26
N ILE A 236 3.46 7.03 8.93
CA ILE A 236 3.90 7.25 7.56
C ILE A 236 4.87 6.15 7.19
N GLN A 237 4.69 5.57 6.03
CA GLN A 237 5.64 4.64 5.43
C GLN A 237 5.90 5.05 3.99
N ALA A 238 7.17 5.06 3.60
CA ALA A 238 7.57 5.30 2.22
C ALA A 238 8.71 4.37 1.85
N GLY A 239 8.75 3.95 0.59
CA GLY A 239 9.80 3.05 0.16
C GLY A 239 9.84 2.83 -1.34
N PHE A 240 10.89 2.13 -1.71
CA PHE A 240 11.22 1.72 -3.05
C PHE A 240 11.37 0.21 -3.07
N GLU A 241 10.82 -0.43 -4.09
CA GLU A 241 10.91 -1.86 -4.30
C GLU A 241 11.40 -2.14 -5.71
N THR A 242 12.41 -3.00 -5.84
CA THR A 242 12.92 -3.42 -7.15
C THR A 242 13.11 -4.92 -7.21
N MET A 243 12.68 -5.53 -8.31
CA MET A 243 12.84 -6.96 -8.57
C MET A 243 14.32 -7.29 -8.80
N LEU A 244 14.86 -8.20 -8.02
CA LEU A 244 16.22 -8.74 -8.18
C LEU A 244 16.24 -9.93 -9.13
N SER A 245 15.26 -10.82 -9.02
CA SER A 245 15.12 -12.00 -9.86
C SER A 245 13.66 -12.30 -10.14
N LYS A 246 13.30 -12.32 -11.42
CA LYS A 246 11.95 -12.73 -11.86
C LYS A 246 11.76 -14.24 -11.76
N GLU A 247 12.84 -15.02 -11.93
CA GLU A 247 12.81 -16.47 -11.86
C GLU A 247 12.46 -16.98 -10.46
N TYR A 248 13.04 -16.34 -9.43
CA TYR A 248 12.81 -16.69 -8.03
C TYR A 248 11.78 -15.79 -7.34
N ASN A 249 11.15 -14.87 -8.06
CA ASN A 249 10.21 -13.89 -7.53
C ASN A 249 10.77 -13.08 -6.35
N MET A 250 12.06 -12.75 -6.41
CA MET A 250 12.76 -12.03 -5.34
C MET A 250 12.88 -10.55 -5.64
N ALA A 251 12.62 -9.70 -4.66
CA ALA A 251 12.74 -8.25 -4.73
C ALA A 251 13.49 -7.69 -3.53
N LEU A 252 14.11 -6.53 -3.72
CA LEU A 252 14.70 -5.72 -2.67
C LEU A 252 13.74 -4.59 -2.33
N LYS A 253 13.47 -4.36 -1.05
CA LYS A 253 12.67 -3.25 -0.52
C LYS A 253 13.54 -2.40 0.40
N ILE A 254 13.56 -1.11 0.14
CA ILE A 254 14.25 -0.12 0.96
C ILE A 254 13.21 0.92 1.36
N GLY A 255 13.16 1.30 2.62
CA GLY A 255 12.17 2.28 3.05
C GLY A 255 12.42 2.88 4.42
N VAL A 256 11.50 3.77 4.74
CA VAL A 256 11.41 4.43 6.03
C VAL A 256 9.99 4.28 6.56
N GLN A 257 9.86 4.18 7.87
CA GLN A 257 8.60 4.19 8.58
C GLN A 257 8.72 5.16 9.74
N ASP A 258 7.79 6.08 9.85
CA ASP A 258 7.70 7.08 10.91
C ASP A 258 6.39 6.88 11.67
N LEU A 259 6.50 6.75 12.98
CA LEU A 259 5.40 6.54 13.90
C LEU A 259 5.42 7.66 14.93
N PHE A 260 4.47 8.56 14.81
CA PHE A 260 4.31 9.66 15.74
C PHE A 260 3.08 9.45 16.62
N ASP A 261 3.25 9.69 17.91
CA ASP A 261 2.22 9.66 18.92
C ASP A 261 2.29 10.97 19.71
N SER A 262 1.21 11.75 19.73
CA SER A 262 1.17 13.05 20.39
C SER A 262 1.12 12.95 21.92
N THR A 263 0.68 11.78 22.44
CA THR A 263 0.50 11.50 23.88
C THR A 263 1.27 10.25 24.31
N PRO A 264 2.62 10.24 24.21
CA PRO A 264 3.45 9.03 24.32
C PRO A 264 3.69 8.54 25.77
N GLU A 265 2.97 9.05 26.77
CA GLU A 265 3.01 8.64 28.17
C GLU A 265 4.42 8.55 28.77
N GLY A 266 5.21 9.60 28.57
CA GLY A 266 6.59 9.71 29.05
C GLY A 266 7.63 9.05 28.16
N ARG A 267 7.24 8.52 27.01
CA ARG A 267 8.15 8.02 25.97
C ARG A 267 8.46 9.12 24.94
N LYS A 268 9.24 8.78 23.92
CA LYS A 268 9.43 9.69 22.77
C LYS A 268 8.17 9.69 21.91
N SER A 269 7.81 10.86 21.39
CA SER A 269 6.65 11.01 20.51
C SER A 269 6.88 10.44 19.12
N ASN A 270 8.11 10.31 18.66
CA ASN A 270 8.46 9.93 17.31
C ASN A 270 9.44 8.78 17.27
N ASP A 271 9.10 7.73 16.51
CA ASP A 271 9.94 6.58 16.24
C ASP A 271 10.15 6.46 14.72
N LEU A 272 11.37 6.72 14.26
CA LEU A 272 11.77 6.66 12.86
C LEU A 272 12.61 5.40 12.60
N PHE A 273 12.13 4.55 11.71
CA PHE A 273 12.77 3.30 11.32
C PHE A 273 13.24 3.36 9.88
N TYR A 274 14.46 2.90 9.62
CA TYR A 274 14.99 2.64 8.28
C TYR A 274 15.10 1.15 8.10
N PHE A 275 14.71 0.66 6.93
CA PHE A 275 14.79 -0.78 6.67
C PHE A 275 15.26 -1.09 5.26
N VAL A 276 15.99 -2.20 5.16
CA VAL A 276 16.34 -2.88 3.91
C VAL A 276 15.95 -4.33 4.07
N SER A 277 15.15 -4.85 3.17
CA SER A 277 14.58 -6.19 3.27
C SER A 277 14.59 -6.91 1.93
N LEU A 278 14.84 -8.19 1.97
CA LEU A 278 14.62 -9.10 0.86
C LEU A 278 13.16 -9.57 0.91
N ILE A 279 12.48 -9.50 -0.22
CA ILE A 279 11.10 -9.95 -0.38
C ILE A 279 11.06 -11.15 -1.30
N TRP A 280 10.34 -12.18 -0.91
CA TRP A 280 9.95 -13.29 -1.77
C TRP A 280 8.45 -13.24 -2.01
N LYS A 281 8.05 -13.17 -3.30
CA LYS A 281 6.64 -13.07 -3.75
C LYS A 281 6.14 -14.41 -4.24
N PHE A 282 4.88 -14.72 -3.96
CA PHE A 282 4.23 -15.97 -4.37
C PHE A 282 2.75 -15.77 -4.74
#